data_deea2ae5c3fba115fbab861a00577f7e
#
_entry.id   deea2ae5c3fba115fbab861a00577f7e
#
_cell.length_a   1.000
_cell.length_b   1.000
_cell.length_c   1.000
_cell.angle_alpha   90.00
_cell.angle_beta   90.00
_cell.angle_gamma   90.00
#
_symmetry.space_group_name_H-M   'P 1'
#
loop_
_entity.id
_entity.type
_entity.pdbx_description
1 polymer ?
#
loop_
_entity_poly.entity_id
_entity_poly.type
_entity_poly.pdbx_seq_one_letter_code
_entity_poly.pdbx_strand_id
1 'polypeptide(L)'
;MYTPHTVSHISYHSGTPYLTILRGVMLQGPDGRAVLQRGEQVSDNITLYIPFSVKAENPSGEAASFLSPKNYAACIDPEKHWTLQPEGESAGRCGFFVKGELSEPISLEEAYDRYDFVYTIAGCTVHDYGSPAMRHWEITSKVARYYQYS
;
A
#
# COMPACT_ATOMS: atom_id res chain seq x y z
N MET A 1 -12.92 -5.03 13.03
CA MET A 1 -11.50 -4.59 12.98
C MET A 1 -11.44 -3.08 13.06
N TYR A 2 -10.59 -2.55 13.90
CA TYR A 2 -10.38 -1.12 14.00
C TYR A 2 -9.43 -0.68 12.89
N THR A 3 -9.90 0.20 12.02
CA THR A 3 -9.14 0.59 10.82
C THR A 3 -9.13 2.10 10.64
N PRO A 4 -8.36 2.82 11.47
CA PRO A 4 -8.40 4.29 11.50
C PRO A 4 -7.55 4.97 10.44
N HIS A 5 -6.75 4.25 9.68
CA HIS A 5 -5.75 4.87 8.82
C HIS A 5 -6.17 4.97 7.37
N THR A 6 -5.53 5.89 6.67
CA THR A 6 -5.65 6.03 5.22
C THR A 6 -4.24 6.01 4.65
N VAL A 7 -4.05 5.24 3.59
CA VAL A 7 -2.77 5.20 2.90
C VAL A 7 -2.98 5.44 1.41
N SER A 8 -1.95 5.98 0.79
CA SER A 8 -1.89 6.12 -0.65
C SER A 8 -1.05 4.97 -1.17
N HIS A 9 -1.64 4.13 -1.98
CA HIS A 9 -0.99 2.94 -2.51
C HIS A 9 -0.63 3.15 -3.97
N ILE A 10 0.58 2.79 -4.33
CA ILE A 10 1.06 2.90 -5.71
C ILE A 10 1.21 1.51 -6.28
N SER A 11 0.53 1.27 -7.41
CA SER A 11 0.68 0.05 -8.21
C SER A 11 1.33 0.45 -9.53
N TYR A 12 2.24 -0.37 -10.03
CA TYR A 12 2.89 -0.11 -11.31
C TYR A 12 2.26 -0.96 -12.41
N HIS A 13 1.91 -0.31 -13.50
CA HIS A 13 1.38 -0.97 -14.69
C HIS A 13 2.23 -0.55 -15.88
N SER A 14 2.94 -1.50 -16.49
CA SER A 14 3.85 -1.22 -17.62
C SER A 14 4.84 -0.10 -17.29
N GLY A 15 5.35 -0.10 -16.06
CA GLY A 15 6.33 0.89 -15.62
C GLY A 15 5.76 2.22 -15.18
N THR A 16 4.45 2.41 -15.27
CA THR A 16 3.79 3.66 -14.89
C THR A 16 3.13 3.49 -13.52
N PRO A 17 3.37 4.42 -12.58
CA PRO A 17 2.72 4.36 -11.26
C PRO A 17 1.28 4.85 -11.34
N TYR A 18 0.40 4.14 -10.64
CA TYR A 18 -1.02 4.51 -10.51
C TYR A 18 -1.36 4.60 -9.03
N LEU A 19 -2.06 5.66 -8.67
CA LEU A 19 -2.39 5.96 -7.28
C LEU A 19 -3.78 5.44 -6.93
N THR A 20 -3.88 4.78 -5.77
CA THR A 20 -5.15 4.38 -5.18
C THR A 20 -5.14 4.80 -3.72
N ILE A 21 -6.18 5.50 -3.29
CA ILE A 21 -6.33 5.87 -1.89
C ILE A 21 -7.10 4.77 -1.20
N LEU A 22 -6.51 4.16 -0.19
CA LEU A 22 -7.13 3.09 0.59
C LEU A 22 -7.56 3.67 1.94
N ARG A 23 -8.86 3.79 2.15
CA ARG A 23 -9.42 4.32 3.38
C ARG A 23 -9.95 3.19 4.24
N GLY A 24 -9.66 3.22 5.51
CA GLY A 24 -10.09 2.18 6.42
C GLY A 24 -9.12 1.01 6.49
N VAL A 25 -7.86 1.31 6.67
CA VAL A 25 -6.80 0.32 6.85
C VAL A 25 -6.18 0.49 8.24
N MET A 26 -5.33 -0.44 8.65
CA MET A 26 -4.64 -0.38 9.94
C MET A 26 -3.14 -0.58 9.74
N LEU A 27 -2.35 0.36 10.25
CA LEU A 27 -0.90 0.25 10.27
C LEU A 27 -0.47 -0.11 11.70
N GLN A 28 0.30 -1.17 11.85
CA GLN A 28 0.83 -1.60 13.15
C GLN A 28 2.35 -1.73 13.08
N GLY A 29 3.01 -1.21 14.11
CA GLY A 29 4.44 -1.39 14.26
C GLY A 29 4.80 -2.78 14.79
N PRO A 30 6.09 -3.06 14.98
CA PRO A 30 6.56 -4.38 15.39
C PRO A 30 6.05 -4.83 16.75
N ASP A 31 5.68 -3.89 17.63
CA ASP A 31 5.16 -4.19 18.95
C ASP A 31 3.65 -4.37 18.98
N GLY A 32 3.01 -4.39 17.82
CA GLY A 32 1.57 -4.56 17.71
C GLY A 32 0.77 -3.29 17.93
N ARG A 33 1.41 -2.16 18.14
CA ARG A 33 0.71 -0.90 18.34
C ARG A 33 0.44 -0.22 17.02
N ALA A 34 -0.68 0.50 16.95
CA ALA A 34 -0.99 1.31 15.80
C ALA A 34 0.08 2.37 15.60
N VAL A 35 0.42 2.63 14.34
CA VAL A 35 1.34 3.71 13.99
C VAL A 35 0.58 5.02 14.15
N LEU A 36 1.04 5.85 15.10
CA LEU A 36 0.38 7.10 15.39
C LEU A 36 0.88 8.20 14.48
N GLN A 37 0.81 9.41 14.98
CA GLN A 37 1.15 10.57 14.22
C GLN A 37 2.63 10.86 14.28
N ARG A 38 3.01 11.96 13.70
CA ARG A 38 4.36 12.46 13.76
C ARG A 38 4.81 12.60 15.20
N GLY A 39 6.11 12.59 15.40
CA GLY A 39 6.72 12.57 16.71
C GLY A 39 7.19 11.19 17.07
N GLU A 40 6.74 10.19 16.35
CA GLU A 40 7.19 8.83 16.54
C GLU A 40 8.30 8.49 15.58
N GLN A 41 9.14 7.58 16.01
CA GLN A 41 10.14 7.04 15.11
C GLN A 41 9.48 6.19 14.04
N VAL A 42 9.99 6.29 12.83
CA VAL A 42 9.54 5.42 11.73
C VAL A 42 10.10 4.03 11.99
N SER A 43 9.22 3.04 12.09
CA SER A 43 9.63 1.65 12.30
C SER A 43 10.22 1.07 11.03
N ASP A 44 11.24 0.21 11.19
CA ASP A 44 11.83 -0.47 10.05
C ASP A 44 10.84 -1.43 9.39
N ASN A 45 10.00 -2.05 10.21
CA ASN A 45 8.99 -2.99 9.74
C ASN A 45 7.63 -2.55 10.24
N ILE A 46 6.65 -2.73 9.40
CA ILE A 46 5.28 -2.39 9.74
C ILE A 46 4.35 -3.40 9.08
N THR A 47 3.23 -3.68 9.70
CA THR A 47 2.20 -4.53 9.12
C THR A 47 1.02 -3.66 8.73
N LEU A 48 0.57 -3.81 7.49
CA LEU A 48 -0.61 -3.13 6.98
C LEU A 48 -1.73 -4.15 6.83
N TYR A 49 -2.85 -3.89 7.49
CA TYR A 49 -4.06 -4.71 7.38
C TYR A 49 -5.05 -3.99 6.50
N ILE A 50 -5.43 -4.62 5.40
CA ILE A 50 -6.39 -4.06 4.44
C ILE A 50 -7.63 -4.94 4.44
N PRO A 51 -8.75 -4.50 5.03
CA PRO A 51 -10.00 -5.28 4.97
C PRO A 51 -10.45 -5.42 3.51
N PHE A 52 -11.10 -6.54 3.18
CA PHE A 52 -11.65 -6.70 1.83
C PHE A 52 -12.70 -5.63 1.54
N SER A 53 -13.30 -5.05 2.56
CA SER A 53 -14.29 -3.98 2.43
C SER A 53 -13.68 -2.58 2.35
N VAL A 54 -12.37 -2.49 2.18
CA VAL A 54 -11.67 -1.21 2.12
C VAL A 54 -12.29 -0.31 1.05
N LYS A 55 -12.35 0.99 1.34
CA LYS A 55 -12.76 1.97 0.35
C LYS A 55 -11.55 2.38 -0.47
N ALA A 56 -11.48 1.89 -1.69
CA ALA A 56 -10.39 2.20 -2.61
C ALA A 56 -10.89 3.14 -3.69
N GLU A 57 -10.19 4.24 -3.88
CA GLU A 57 -10.56 5.26 -4.85
C GLU A 57 -9.35 5.73 -5.63
N ASN A 58 -9.54 6.05 -6.90
CA ASN A 58 -8.48 6.65 -7.70
C ASN A 58 -8.46 8.18 -7.46
N PRO A 59 -7.48 8.92 -8.02
CA PRO A 59 -7.42 10.37 -7.81
C PRO A 59 -8.64 11.13 -8.31
N SER A 60 -9.41 10.54 -9.21
CA SER A 60 -10.65 11.17 -9.70
C SER A 60 -11.84 10.92 -8.79
N GLY A 61 -11.65 10.16 -7.70
CA GLY A 61 -12.73 9.83 -6.77
C GLY A 61 -13.57 8.64 -7.19
N GLU A 62 -13.17 7.92 -8.24
CA GLU A 62 -13.88 6.72 -8.68
C GLU A 62 -13.42 5.52 -7.88
N ALA A 63 -14.34 4.58 -7.64
CA ALA A 63 -14.01 3.34 -6.95
C ALA A 63 -13.00 2.52 -7.76
N ALA A 64 -12.00 1.98 -7.08
CA ALA A 64 -11.00 1.11 -7.68
C ALA A 64 -11.15 -0.30 -7.12
N SER A 65 -11.03 -1.30 -7.97
CA SER A 65 -11.19 -2.71 -7.60
C SER A 65 -9.84 -3.41 -7.53
N PHE A 66 -9.71 -4.33 -6.59
CA PHE A 66 -8.50 -5.14 -6.49
C PHE A 66 -8.46 -6.18 -7.61
N LEU A 67 -7.28 -6.32 -8.21
CA LEU A 67 -6.97 -7.42 -9.12
C LEU A 67 -5.69 -8.09 -8.64
N SER A 68 -5.58 -9.40 -8.90
CA SER A 68 -4.31 -10.08 -8.64
C SER A 68 -3.21 -9.42 -9.49
N PRO A 69 -1.94 -9.53 -9.10
CA PRO A 69 -0.87 -8.93 -9.89
C PRO A 69 -0.87 -9.36 -11.36
N LYS A 70 -1.19 -10.63 -11.62
CA LYS A 70 -1.25 -11.14 -12.98
C LYS A 70 -2.39 -10.49 -13.78
N ASN A 71 -3.56 -10.40 -13.18
CA ASN A 71 -4.71 -9.80 -13.86
C ASN A 71 -4.54 -8.29 -14.01
N TYR A 72 -3.91 -7.65 -13.03
CA TYR A 72 -3.64 -6.23 -13.12
C TYR A 72 -2.68 -5.92 -14.28
N ALA A 73 -1.65 -6.73 -14.43
CA ALA A 73 -0.69 -6.54 -15.53
C ALA A 73 -1.36 -6.67 -16.91
N ALA A 74 -2.42 -7.45 -16.99
CA ALA A 74 -3.14 -7.68 -18.24
C ALA A 74 -4.31 -6.73 -18.47
N CYS A 75 -4.70 -5.92 -17.48
CA CYS A 75 -5.86 -5.05 -17.63
C CYS A 75 -5.56 -3.86 -18.52
N ILE A 76 -6.63 -3.30 -19.11
CA ILE A 76 -6.52 -2.17 -20.04
C ILE A 76 -6.87 -0.85 -19.36
N ASP A 77 -7.35 -0.89 -18.13
CA ASP A 77 -7.81 0.28 -17.39
C ASP A 77 -7.22 0.32 -15.97
N PRO A 78 -5.88 0.41 -15.85
CA PRO A 78 -5.22 0.35 -14.54
C PRO A 78 -5.68 1.44 -13.57
N GLU A 79 -6.21 2.54 -14.05
CA GLU A 79 -6.72 3.62 -13.20
C GLU A 79 -7.97 3.24 -12.43
N LYS A 80 -8.62 2.14 -12.82
CA LYS A 80 -9.83 1.65 -12.15
C LYS A 80 -9.57 0.46 -11.25
N HIS A 81 -8.31 0.07 -11.11
CA HIS A 81 -7.94 -1.12 -10.35
C HIS A 81 -6.70 -0.84 -9.53
N TRP A 82 -6.42 -1.74 -8.60
CA TRP A 82 -5.19 -1.70 -7.82
C TRP A 82 -4.76 -3.13 -7.51
N THR A 83 -3.51 -3.29 -7.12
CA THR A 83 -2.98 -4.60 -6.82
C THR A 83 -1.88 -4.50 -5.76
N LEU A 84 -1.41 -5.65 -5.29
CA LEU A 84 -0.33 -5.74 -4.33
C LEU A 84 0.85 -6.40 -5.01
N GLN A 85 1.96 -5.67 -5.14
CA GLN A 85 3.14 -6.11 -5.88
C GLN A 85 4.32 -6.23 -4.93
N PRO A 86 4.56 -7.42 -4.35
CA PRO A 86 5.67 -7.62 -3.43
C PRO A 86 7.02 -7.49 -4.12
N GLU A 87 8.04 -7.15 -3.30
CA GLU A 87 9.41 -7.12 -3.77
C GLU A 87 9.83 -8.48 -4.32
N GLY A 88 10.63 -8.46 -5.38
CA GLY A 88 11.20 -9.66 -5.94
C GLY A 88 10.32 -10.42 -6.92
N GLU A 89 9.05 -10.09 -7.01
CA GLU A 89 8.12 -10.79 -7.90
C GLU A 89 7.87 -10.08 -9.21
N SER A 90 8.16 -8.81 -9.27
CA SER A 90 8.01 -8.08 -10.53
C SER A 90 9.36 -7.56 -10.99
N ALA A 91 9.55 -7.56 -12.28
CA ALA A 91 10.81 -7.14 -12.87
C ALA A 91 11.08 -5.66 -12.58
N GLY A 92 11.78 -5.40 -11.49
CA GLY A 92 12.30 -4.09 -11.17
C GLY A 92 11.34 -3.09 -10.55
N ARG A 93 10.08 -3.46 -10.35
CA ARG A 93 9.11 -2.54 -9.76
C ARG A 93 8.21 -3.24 -8.78
N CYS A 94 8.28 -2.83 -7.53
CA CYS A 94 7.34 -3.30 -6.52
C CYS A 94 6.41 -2.15 -6.15
N GLY A 95 5.21 -2.49 -5.68
CA GLY A 95 4.30 -1.50 -5.17
C GLY A 95 4.79 -0.94 -3.85
N PHE A 96 4.29 0.21 -3.49
CA PHE A 96 4.61 0.81 -2.20
C PHE A 96 3.43 1.65 -1.73
N PHE A 97 3.45 2.02 -0.46
CA PHE A 97 2.40 2.88 0.05
C PHE A 97 3.00 3.97 0.94
N VAL A 98 2.26 5.06 1.04
CA VAL A 98 2.62 6.23 1.84
C VAL A 98 1.46 6.49 2.78
N LYS A 99 1.74 6.75 4.04
CA LYS A 99 0.70 7.10 5.00
C LYS A 99 0.13 8.46 4.64
N GLY A 100 -1.21 8.55 4.54
CA GLY A 100 -1.90 9.78 4.19
C GLY A 100 -2.44 9.75 2.78
N GLU A 101 -2.87 10.90 2.28
CA GLU A 101 -3.45 11.03 0.96
C GLU A 101 -2.57 11.85 0.03
N LEU A 102 -2.21 11.25 -1.08
CA LEU A 102 -1.52 11.95 -2.16
C LEU A 102 -2.55 12.46 -3.15
N SER A 103 -2.21 13.49 -3.89
CA SER A 103 -3.10 14.03 -4.93
C SER A 103 -2.79 13.48 -6.32
N GLU A 104 -1.59 12.93 -6.51
CA GLU A 104 -1.17 12.40 -7.80
C GLU A 104 -0.18 11.25 -7.60
N PRO A 105 -0.05 10.36 -8.58
CA PRO A 105 0.95 9.29 -8.47
C PRO A 105 2.36 9.85 -8.50
N ILE A 106 3.23 9.23 -7.71
CA ILE A 106 4.64 9.60 -7.65
C ILE A 106 5.50 8.35 -7.73
N SER A 107 6.75 8.53 -8.10
CA SER A 107 7.72 7.43 -8.10
C SER A 107 8.20 7.15 -6.68
N LEU A 108 8.83 6.00 -6.49
CA LEU A 108 9.40 5.66 -5.20
C LEU A 108 10.48 6.65 -4.78
N GLU A 109 11.29 7.12 -5.69
CA GLU A 109 12.33 8.11 -5.41
C GLU A 109 11.73 9.42 -4.90
N GLU A 110 10.67 9.88 -5.54
CA GLU A 110 9.98 11.08 -5.08
C GLU A 110 9.36 10.91 -3.70
N ALA A 111 8.82 9.72 -3.44
CA ALA A 111 8.23 9.43 -2.15
C ALA A 111 9.28 9.44 -1.05
N TYR A 112 10.45 8.88 -1.30
CA TYR A 112 11.58 8.93 -0.36
C TYR A 112 11.94 10.36 0.02
N ASP A 113 11.93 11.24 -0.97
CA ASP A 113 12.37 12.62 -0.75
C ASP A 113 11.35 13.44 0.02
N ARG A 114 10.06 13.09 -0.08
CA ARG A 114 8.99 13.93 0.43
C ARG A 114 8.34 13.44 1.73
N TYR A 115 8.37 12.14 1.99
CA TYR A 115 7.55 11.55 3.05
C TYR A 115 8.36 10.66 3.95
N ASP A 116 8.01 10.67 5.24
CA ASP A 116 8.68 9.84 6.24
C ASP A 116 8.13 8.42 6.29
N PHE A 117 6.84 8.25 6.00
CA PHE A 117 6.18 6.96 6.13
C PHE A 117 5.96 6.36 4.74
N VAL A 118 7.05 5.91 4.14
CA VAL A 118 7.04 5.24 2.83
C VAL A 118 7.48 3.80 3.04
N TYR A 119 6.64 2.85 2.61
CA TYR A 119 6.88 1.43 2.85
C TYR A 119 6.73 0.63 1.58
N THR A 120 7.71 -0.24 1.33
CA THR A 120 7.62 -1.23 0.24
C THR A 120 7.00 -2.51 0.78
N ILE A 121 6.43 -3.30 -0.11
CA ILE A 121 5.74 -4.54 0.23
C ILE A 121 6.75 -5.68 0.23
N ALA A 122 7.01 -6.27 1.42
CA ALA A 122 7.91 -7.41 1.52
C ALA A 122 7.17 -8.72 1.31
N GLY A 123 5.92 -8.80 1.73
CA GLY A 123 5.12 -10.00 1.55
C GLY A 123 3.65 -9.70 1.77
N CYS A 124 2.79 -10.62 1.34
CA CYS A 124 1.36 -10.48 1.47
C CYS A 124 0.73 -11.82 1.81
N THR A 125 -0.11 -11.84 2.82
CA THR A 125 -0.89 -13.01 3.20
C THR A 125 -2.37 -12.67 3.09
N VAL A 126 -3.14 -13.56 2.48
CA VAL A 126 -4.58 -13.37 2.31
C VAL A 126 -5.29 -14.15 3.41
N HIS A 127 -6.08 -13.46 4.20
CA HIS A 127 -6.91 -14.08 5.22
C HIS A 127 -8.35 -14.09 4.74
N ASP A 128 -8.72 -15.13 4.01
CA ASP A 128 -10.02 -15.23 3.36
C ASP A 128 -10.88 -16.30 4.05
N TYR A 129 -11.08 -16.14 5.36
CA TYR A 129 -11.89 -17.06 6.13
C TYR A 129 -12.58 -16.29 7.25
N GLY A 130 -13.55 -16.96 7.88
CA GLY A 130 -14.35 -16.32 8.90
C GLY A 130 -15.49 -15.50 8.30
N SER A 131 -16.06 -14.59 9.08
CA SER A 131 -17.12 -13.72 8.59
C SER A 131 -16.54 -12.71 7.58
N PRO A 132 -17.37 -12.14 6.70
CA PRO A 132 -16.88 -11.15 5.75
C PRO A 132 -16.14 -9.97 6.38
N ALA A 133 -16.53 -9.58 7.59
CA ALA A 133 -15.88 -8.47 8.27
C ALA A 133 -14.46 -8.79 8.73
N MET A 134 -14.09 -10.07 8.76
CA MET A 134 -12.77 -10.50 9.21
C MET A 134 -11.80 -10.77 8.07
N ARG A 135 -12.27 -10.76 6.84
CA ARG A 135 -11.42 -11.04 5.68
C ARG A 135 -10.56 -9.84 5.35
N HIS A 136 -9.28 -10.09 5.16
CA HIS A 136 -8.35 -8.99 4.89
C HIS A 136 -7.06 -9.50 4.26
N TRP A 137 -6.29 -8.54 3.70
CA TRP A 137 -4.91 -8.76 3.31
C TRP A 137 -4.02 -8.29 4.45
N GLU A 138 -3.01 -9.06 4.75
CA GLU A 138 -1.99 -8.70 5.72
C GLU A 138 -0.68 -8.49 4.99
N ILE A 139 -0.18 -7.27 5.01
CA ILE A 139 1.00 -6.87 4.25
C ILE A 139 2.15 -6.67 5.22
N THR A 140 3.22 -7.44 5.02
CA THR A 140 4.47 -7.21 5.72
C THR A 140 5.26 -6.19 4.92
N SER A 141 5.65 -5.11 5.56
CA SER A 141 6.25 -3.98 4.86
C SER A 141 7.57 -3.57 5.50
N LYS A 142 8.41 -2.94 4.71
CA LYS A 142 9.67 -2.36 5.18
C LYS A 142 9.67 -0.89 4.85
N VAL A 143 10.22 -0.07 5.77
CA VAL A 143 10.41 1.33 5.47
C VAL A 143 11.42 1.47 4.33
N ALA A 144 11.15 2.38 3.44
CA ALA A 144 12.06 2.66 2.33
C ALA A 144 13.27 3.43 2.86
N ARG A 145 14.47 2.91 2.61
CA ARG A 145 15.67 3.44 3.25
C ARG A 145 16.87 3.66 2.34
N TYR A 146 16.71 3.58 1.05
CA TYR A 146 17.91 3.67 0.23
C TYR A 146 18.62 5.02 0.34
N TYR A 147 17.91 6.05 0.73
CA TYR A 147 18.50 7.37 0.91
C TYR A 147 19.57 7.37 1.99
N GLN A 148 19.58 6.40 2.85
CA GLN A 148 20.57 6.29 3.91
C GLN A 148 21.96 5.96 3.40
N TYR A 149 22.04 5.52 2.18
CA TYR A 149 23.28 5.03 1.62
C TYR A 149 24.01 6.06 0.78
N SER A 150 23.46 7.20 0.66
CA SER A 150 24.10 8.29 -0.09
C SER A 150 25.10 9.06 0.76
#